data_25ca5ce0a0c2887c05e645a58e4f08e9
#
_entry.id   25ca5ce0a0c2887c05e645a58e4f08e9
#
_cell.length_a   1.000
_cell.length_b   1.000
_cell.length_c   1.000
_cell.angle_alpha   90.00
_cell.angle_beta   90.00
_cell.angle_gamma   90.00
#
_symmetry.space_group_name_H-M   'P 1'
#
loop_
_entity.id
_entity.type
_entity.pdbx_description
1 polymer ?
#
loop_
_entity_poly.entity_id
_entity_poly.type
_entity_poly.pdbx_seq_one_letter_code
_entity_poly.pdbx_strand_id
1 'polypeptide(L)'
;MYDLIIIGSGPAGLSAAVYGKRAGLNLLIIEEKPMSGGQILNTYEVDNYLGLPGISGFDMGMTFRQHAEKLGAEFLEATVHSVEERGDYKCVYAGNQELETRTVIFATGAEHARLGVPGEEELNGMGVSYLSLIHISEPTRP
;
A
#
# COMPACT_ATOMS: atom_id res chain seq x y z
N MET A 1 -8.53 13.10 17.75
CA MET A 1 -7.15 12.67 17.40
C MET A 1 -7.12 11.17 17.22
N TYR A 2 -6.50 10.70 16.16
CA TYR A 2 -6.31 9.27 15.91
C TYR A 2 -5.20 8.72 16.80
N ASP A 3 -5.27 7.44 17.08
CA ASP A 3 -4.14 6.72 17.70
C ASP A 3 -3.08 6.42 16.67
N LEU A 4 -3.51 6.12 15.43
CA LEU A 4 -2.64 5.70 14.34
C LEU A 4 -3.20 6.18 13.01
N ILE A 5 -2.34 6.77 12.18
CA ILE A 5 -2.62 6.98 10.77
C ILE A 5 -1.65 6.13 9.96
N ILE A 6 -2.19 5.33 9.04
CA ILE A 6 -1.42 4.50 8.13
C ILE A 6 -1.46 5.15 6.76
N ILE A 7 -0.30 5.42 6.19
CA ILE A 7 -0.18 6.04 4.88
C ILE A 7 0.12 4.95 3.86
N GLY A 8 -0.86 4.65 3.03
CA GLY A 8 -0.79 3.59 2.02
C GLY A 8 -1.63 2.38 2.38
N SER A 9 -2.32 1.82 1.40
CA SER A 9 -3.21 0.66 1.57
C SER A 9 -2.83 -0.52 0.68
N GLY A 10 -1.54 -0.70 0.45
CA GLY A 10 -1.01 -1.96 -0.06
C GLY A 10 -1.06 -3.03 1.02
N PRO A 11 -0.50 -4.22 0.76
CA PRO A 11 -0.55 -5.32 1.72
C PRO A 11 0.01 -4.96 3.10
N ALA A 12 1.10 -4.20 3.14
CA ALA A 12 1.71 -3.79 4.40
C ALA A 12 0.80 -2.90 5.23
N GLY A 13 0.21 -1.88 4.60
CA GLY A 13 -0.70 -0.96 5.28
C GLY A 13 -1.97 -1.63 5.74
N LEU A 14 -2.55 -2.49 4.91
CA LEU A 14 -3.76 -3.22 5.26
C LEU A 14 -3.49 -4.23 6.38
N SER A 15 -2.34 -4.90 6.37
CA SER A 15 -1.95 -5.79 7.44
C SER A 15 -1.82 -5.03 8.77
N ALA A 16 -1.16 -3.88 8.75
CA ALA A 16 -1.05 -3.03 9.93
C ALA A 16 -2.42 -2.60 10.45
N ALA A 17 -3.34 -2.26 9.53
CA ALA A 17 -4.70 -1.86 9.90
C ALA A 17 -5.47 -2.98 10.61
N VAL A 18 -5.35 -4.20 10.11
CA VAL A 18 -6.00 -5.36 10.74
C VAL A 18 -5.50 -5.52 12.18
N TYR A 19 -4.20 -5.50 12.39
CA TYR A 19 -3.64 -5.62 13.74
C TYR A 19 -4.02 -4.43 14.62
N GLY A 20 -4.00 -3.22 14.07
CA GLY A 20 -4.39 -2.03 14.82
C GLY A 20 -5.84 -2.07 15.28
N LYS A 21 -6.75 -2.49 14.41
CA LYS A 21 -8.16 -2.61 14.77
C LYS A 21 -8.39 -3.72 15.77
N ARG A 22 -7.67 -4.83 15.67
CA ARG A 22 -7.76 -5.89 16.68
C ARG A 22 -7.25 -5.43 18.03
N ALA A 23 -6.30 -4.50 18.06
CA ALA A 23 -5.81 -3.89 19.30
C ALA A 23 -6.73 -2.80 19.84
N GLY A 24 -7.82 -2.47 19.15
CA GLY A 24 -8.77 -1.45 19.59
C GLY A 24 -8.36 -0.03 19.28
N LEU A 25 -7.43 0.18 18.36
CA LEU A 25 -6.96 1.52 18.02
C LEU A 25 -7.97 2.28 17.16
N ASN A 26 -8.08 3.58 17.42
CA ASN A 26 -8.75 4.50 16.53
C ASN A 26 -7.78 4.86 15.42
N LEU A 27 -7.97 4.27 14.24
CA LEU A 27 -7.03 4.43 13.15
C LEU A 27 -7.71 4.85 11.85
N LEU A 28 -6.90 5.51 11.00
CA LEU A 28 -7.29 5.93 9.66
C LEU A 28 -6.23 5.45 8.68
N ILE A 29 -6.67 4.93 7.55
CA ILE A 29 -5.78 4.60 6.43
C ILE A 29 -5.99 5.64 5.35
N ILE A 30 -4.91 6.24 4.87
CA ILE A 30 -4.95 7.23 3.79
C ILE A 30 -4.34 6.59 2.54
N GLU A 31 -5.12 6.59 1.46
CA GLU A 31 -4.69 6.08 0.17
C GLU A 31 -4.87 7.14 -0.90
N GLU A 32 -3.84 7.40 -1.69
CA GLU A 32 -3.94 8.41 -2.75
C GLU A 32 -4.70 7.92 -3.98
N LYS A 33 -4.76 6.61 -4.19
CA LYS A 33 -5.45 6.00 -5.33
C LYS A 33 -6.85 5.56 -4.93
N PRO A 34 -7.78 5.46 -5.88
CA PRO A 34 -9.15 5.04 -5.56
C PRO A 34 -9.25 3.59 -5.11
N MET A 35 -8.21 2.79 -5.33
CA MET A 35 -8.19 1.37 -5.00
C MET A 35 -7.05 1.02 -4.08
N SER A 36 -7.32 0.11 -3.15
CA SER A 36 -6.31 -0.48 -2.28
C SER A 36 -5.62 -1.67 -2.97
N GLY A 37 -4.42 -2.02 -2.50
CA GLY A 37 -3.69 -3.18 -2.98
C GLY A 37 -2.26 -2.86 -3.40
N GLY A 38 -1.96 -1.61 -3.72
CA GLY A 38 -0.62 -1.22 -4.13
C GLY A 38 -0.15 -1.96 -5.37
N GLN A 39 1.09 -2.41 -5.36
CA GLN A 39 1.69 -3.06 -6.53
C GLN A 39 1.05 -4.39 -6.90
N ILE A 40 0.40 -5.07 -5.98
CA ILE A 40 -0.24 -6.35 -6.30
C ILE A 40 -1.38 -6.20 -7.31
N LEU A 41 -1.94 -5.01 -7.45
CA LEU A 41 -3.00 -4.75 -8.44
C LEU A 41 -2.53 -5.01 -9.88
N ASN A 42 -1.23 -4.94 -10.11
CA ASN A 42 -0.64 -5.17 -11.42
C ASN A 42 -0.31 -6.64 -11.69
N THR A 43 -0.52 -7.50 -10.72
CA THR A 43 -0.23 -8.93 -10.84
C THR A 43 -1.45 -9.66 -11.37
N TYR A 44 -1.26 -10.37 -12.47
CA TYR A 44 -2.36 -11.11 -13.11
C TYR A 44 -2.85 -12.26 -12.23
N GLU A 45 -1.91 -13.04 -11.70
CA GLU A 45 -2.22 -14.21 -10.90
C GLU A 45 -1.19 -14.40 -9.81
N VAL A 46 -1.65 -14.69 -8.59
CA VAL A 46 -0.81 -14.94 -7.44
C VAL A 46 -1.00 -16.39 -6.99
N ASP A 47 0.06 -17.19 -7.10
CA ASP A 47 0.00 -18.61 -6.79
C ASP A 47 0.66 -19.00 -5.48
N ASN A 48 1.41 -18.09 -4.89
CA ASN A 48 2.23 -18.37 -3.72
C ASN A 48 1.75 -17.69 -2.44
N TYR A 49 0.52 -17.21 -2.43
CA TYR A 49 -0.06 -16.70 -1.19
C TYR A 49 -0.91 -17.79 -0.55
N LEU A 50 -0.51 -18.19 0.64
CA LEU A 50 -1.17 -19.29 1.35
C LEU A 50 -2.66 -19.01 1.55
N GLY A 51 -3.49 -19.93 1.13
CA GLY A 51 -4.95 -19.83 1.25
C GLY A 51 -5.65 -19.16 0.08
N LEU A 52 -4.91 -18.53 -0.84
CA LEU A 52 -5.49 -17.85 -2.00
C LEU A 52 -4.76 -18.22 -3.30
N PRO A 53 -4.62 -19.52 -3.62
CA PRO A 53 -3.91 -19.93 -4.82
C PRO A 53 -4.69 -19.50 -6.08
N GLY A 54 -3.98 -18.93 -7.04
CA GLY A 54 -4.57 -18.55 -8.34
C GLY A 54 -5.41 -17.27 -8.29
N ILE A 55 -5.39 -16.53 -7.19
CA ILE A 55 -6.16 -15.29 -7.11
C ILE A 55 -5.50 -14.19 -7.94
N SER A 56 -6.29 -13.35 -8.60
CA SER A 56 -5.74 -12.18 -9.28
C SER A 56 -5.26 -11.16 -8.26
N GLY A 57 -4.27 -10.35 -8.64
CA GLY A 57 -3.80 -9.28 -7.76
C GLY A 57 -4.90 -8.32 -7.39
N PHE A 58 -5.81 -8.02 -8.34
CA PHE A 58 -6.96 -7.18 -8.08
C PHE A 58 -7.86 -7.75 -6.99
N ASP A 59 -8.26 -9.02 -7.12
CA ASP A 59 -9.13 -9.67 -6.14
C ASP A 59 -8.44 -9.82 -4.79
N MET A 60 -7.13 -10.04 -4.79
CA MET A 60 -6.34 -10.09 -3.57
C MET A 60 -6.36 -8.76 -2.83
N GLY A 61 -6.16 -7.65 -3.56
CA GLY A 61 -6.24 -6.32 -2.98
C GLY A 61 -7.62 -6.03 -2.38
N MET A 62 -8.68 -6.41 -3.09
CA MET A 62 -10.05 -6.26 -2.62
C MET A 62 -10.31 -7.11 -1.37
N THR A 63 -9.82 -8.34 -1.36
CA THR A 63 -9.97 -9.24 -0.22
C THR A 63 -9.28 -8.67 1.03
N PHE A 64 -8.08 -8.14 0.87
CA PHE A 64 -7.34 -7.54 1.97
C PHE A 64 -8.05 -6.29 2.49
N ARG A 65 -8.53 -5.44 1.60
CA ARG A 65 -9.26 -4.24 1.98
C ARG A 65 -10.54 -4.60 2.75
N GLN A 66 -11.29 -5.56 2.25
CA GLN A 66 -12.53 -6.00 2.89
C GLN A 66 -12.28 -6.54 4.30
N HIS A 67 -11.16 -7.21 4.50
CA HIS A 67 -10.79 -7.69 5.84
C HIS A 67 -10.61 -6.52 6.81
N ALA A 68 -9.90 -5.49 6.41
CA ALA A 68 -9.71 -4.30 7.25
C ALA A 68 -11.04 -3.56 7.49
N GLU A 69 -11.85 -3.41 6.45
CA GLU A 69 -13.16 -2.76 6.56
C GLU A 69 -14.09 -3.51 7.49
N LYS A 70 -14.07 -4.83 7.44
CA LYS A 70 -14.90 -5.67 8.31
C LYS A 70 -14.58 -5.48 9.78
N LEU A 71 -13.34 -5.12 10.10
CA LEU A 71 -12.91 -4.81 11.45
C LEU A 71 -13.19 -3.36 11.85
N GLY A 72 -13.76 -2.57 10.95
CA GLY A 72 -14.12 -1.18 11.21
C GLY A 72 -13.05 -0.16 10.85
N ALA A 73 -12.05 -0.52 10.06
CA ALA A 73 -11.03 0.44 9.63
C ALA A 73 -11.65 1.50 8.72
N GLU A 74 -11.28 2.75 8.95
CA GLU A 74 -11.70 3.88 8.12
C GLU A 74 -10.66 4.18 7.07
N PHE A 75 -11.12 4.59 5.88
CA PHE A 75 -10.27 4.93 4.75
C PHE A 75 -10.55 6.35 4.30
N LEU A 76 -9.49 7.07 3.93
CA LEU A 76 -9.57 8.39 3.33
C LEU A 76 -8.80 8.37 2.02
N GLU A 77 -9.44 8.75 0.93
CA GLU A 77 -8.75 8.93 -0.34
C GLU A 77 -8.18 10.34 -0.39
N ALA A 78 -6.86 10.45 -0.30
CA ALA A 78 -6.17 11.72 -0.34
C ALA A 78 -4.67 11.48 -0.55
N THR A 79 -3.98 12.51 -1.04
CA THR A 79 -2.52 12.49 -1.15
C THR A 79 -1.91 13.14 0.08
N VAL A 80 -1.04 12.41 0.77
CA VAL A 80 -0.30 12.95 1.91
C VAL A 80 0.89 13.74 1.38
N HIS A 81 0.98 15.00 1.79
CA HIS A 81 2.05 15.90 1.36
C HIS A 81 3.19 15.95 2.36
N SER A 82 2.87 15.88 3.64
CA SER A 82 3.87 15.99 4.69
C SER A 82 3.34 15.47 6.01
N VAL A 83 4.26 15.17 6.91
CA VAL A 83 3.97 14.82 8.29
C VAL A 83 4.87 15.70 9.17
N GLU A 84 4.28 16.39 10.14
CA GLU A 84 5.02 17.21 11.06
C GLU A 84 4.99 16.63 12.47
N GLU A 85 6.13 16.70 13.12
CA GLU A 85 6.26 16.35 14.54
C GLU A 85 5.77 17.54 15.39
N ARG A 86 4.84 17.28 16.27
CA ARG A 86 4.25 18.31 17.14
C ARG A 86 4.38 17.94 18.62
N GLY A 87 5.54 17.42 19.04
CA GLY A 87 5.74 16.99 20.42
C GLY A 87 5.08 15.65 20.68
N ASP A 88 3.99 15.65 21.44
CA ASP A 88 3.32 14.40 21.84
C ASP A 88 2.48 13.80 20.73
N TYR A 89 2.30 14.50 19.63
CA TYR A 89 1.50 14.03 18.51
C TYR A 89 2.11 14.45 17.18
N LYS A 90 1.54 13.98 16.11
CA LYS A 90 1.97 14.29 14.75
C LYS A 90 0.81 14.85 13.96
N CYS A 91 1.10 15.70 13.01
CA CYS A 91 0.12 16.26 12.10
C CYS A 91 0.38 15.75 10.70
N VAL A 92 -0.61 15.10 10.11
CA VAL A 92 -0.55 14.56 8.74
C VAL A 92 -1.33 15.50 7.83
N TYR A 93 -0.67 16.02 6.81
CA TYR A 93 -1.29 16.91 5.82
C TYR A 93 -1.67 16.11 4.61
N ALA A 94 -2.98 15.91 4.42
CA ALA A 94 -3.53 15.09 3.35
C ALA A 94 -4.56 15.90 2.57
N GLY A 95 -4.29 16.17 1.30
CA GLY A 95 -5.13 17.05 0.51
C GLY A 95 -5.24 18.42 1.18
N ASN A 96 -6.45 18.83 1.51
CA ASN A 96 -6.72 20.10 2.20
C ASN A 96 -6.92 19.90 3.71
N GLN A 97 -6.66 18.72 4.23
CA GLN A 97 -6.93 18.39 5.63
C GLN A 97 -5.65 18.32 6.45
N GLU A 98 -5.78 18.75 7.70
CA GLU A 98 -4.78 18.52 8.74
C GLU A 98 -5.35 17.48 9.70
N LEU A 99 -4.65 16.37 9.86
CA LEU A 99 -5.13 15.26 10.68
C LEU A 99 -4.13 14.99 11.80
N GLU A 100 -4.62 15.01 13.03
CA GLU A 100 -3.78 14.79 14.20
C GLU A 100 -3.81 13.32 14.60
N THR A 101 -2.65 12.80 14.93
CA THR A 101 -2.49 11.40 15.34
C THR A 101 -1.33 11.26 16.31
N ARG A 102 -1.39 10.22 17.14
CA ARG A 102 -0.28 9.93 18.04
C ARG A 102 0.88 9.27 17.31
N THR A 103 0.58 8.40 16.35
CA THR A 103 1.59 7.62 15.63
C THR A 103 1.26 7.55 14.15
N VAL A 104 2.30 7.31 13.33
CA VAL A 104 2.17 7.18 11.88
C VAL A 104 2.96 5.96 11.42
N ILE A 105 2.35 5.18 10.54
CA ILE A 105 3.05 4.12 9.81
C ILE A 105 3.11 4.53 8.34
N PHE A 106 4.33 4.56 7.81
CA PHE A 106 4.55 4.79 6.38
C PHE A 106 4.58 3.45 5.67
N ALA A 107 3.55 3.17 4.89
CA ALA A 107 3.42 1.95 4.10
C ALA A 107 3.19 2.33 2.63
N THR A 108 3.97 3.28 2.16
CA THR A 108 3.74 3.94 0.87
C THR A 108 4.16 3.11 -0.33
N GLY A 109 4.84 1.99 -0.10
CA GLY A 109 5.30 1.14 -1.18
C GLY A 109 6.40 1.79 -2.00
N ALA A 110 6.54 1.31 -3.22
CA ALA A 110 7.54 1.80 -4.15
C ALA A 110 6.97 1.84 -5.57
N GLU A 111 7.46 2.77 -6.36
CA GLU A 111 7.18 2.83 -7.78
C GLU A 111 8.51 2.73 -8.53
N HIS A 112 8.48 2.07 -9.68
CA HIS A 112 9.67 1.97 -10.50
C HIS A 112 9.99 3.32 -11.12
N ALA A 113 11.26 3.72 -11.05
CA ALA A 113 11.72 4.89 -11.76
C ALA A 113 11.63 4.61 -13.27
N ARG A 114 11.05 5.55 -14.02
CA ARG A 114 10.91 5.39 -15.46
C ARG A 114 12.16 5.92 -16.16
N LEU A 115 12.55 5.23 -17.22
CA LEU A 115 13.69 5.64 -18.02
C LEU A 115 13.34 6.82 -18.93
N GLY A 116 12.07 6.98 -19.29
CA GLY A 116 11.62 8.03 -20.19
C GLY A 116 11.96 7.79 -21.64
N VAL A 117 12.17 6.53 -22.03
CA VAL A 117 12.51 6.17 -23.41
C VAL A 117 11.28 5.64 -24.14
N PRO A 118 11.23 5.76 -25.49
CA PRO A 118 10.12 5.23 -26.26
C PRO A 118 9.97 3.72 -26.06
N GLY A 119 8.74 3.28 -25.90
CA GLY A 119 8.41 1.87 -25.75
C GLY A 119 8.48 1.33 -24.33
N GLU A 120 8.92 2.13 -23.37
CA GLU A 120 9.05 1.67 -21.99
C GLU A 120 7.73 1.17 -21.43
N GLU A 121 6.66 1.93 -21.53
CA GLU A 121 5.37 1.55 -21.00
C GLU A 121 4.74 0.41 -21.79
N GLU A 122 4.85 0.48 -23.10
CA GLU A 122 4.24 -0.51 -24.00
C GLU A 122 4.86 -1.88 -23.88
N LEU A 123 6.18 -1.93 -23.63
CA LEU A 123 6.93 -3.18 -23.55
C LEU A 123 7.16 -3.67 -22.13
N ASN A 124 6.59 -3.01 -21.15
CA ASN A 124 6.71 -3.43 -19.76
C ASN A 124 6.15 -4.85 -19.60
N GLY A 125 6.98 -5.78 -19.13
CA GLY A 125 6.61 -7.17 -19.02
C GLY A 125 6.83 -8.01 -20.28
N MET A 126 7.15 -7.36 -21.41
CA MET A 126 7.37 -8.04 -22.68
C MET A 126 8.78 -7.81 -23.25
N GLY A 127 9.68 -7.36 -22.45
CA GLY A 127 11.06 -7.07 -22.86
C GLY A 127 11.66 -5.95 -22.03
N VAL A 128 10.81 -5.12 -21.45
CA VAL A 128 11.23 -4.12 -20.45
C VAL A 128 10.83 -4.64 -19.09
N SER A 129 11.79 -4.68 -18.19
CA SER A 129 11.59 -5.20 -16.83
C SER A 129 12.36 -4.32 -15.86
N TYR A 130 11.87 -4.24 -14.65
CA TYR A 130 12.50 -3.47 -13.58
C TYR A 130 13.26 -4.39 -12.63
N LEU A 131 14.15 -3.80 -11.86
CA LEU A 131 15.15 -4.53 -11.08
C LEU A 131 14.60 -5.67 -10.24
N SER A 132 13.45 -5.49 -9.63
CA SER A 132 12.85 -6.51 -8.78
C SER A 132 12.57 -7.81 -9.54
N LEU A 133 12.14 -7.72 -10.78
CA LEU A 133 11.91 -8.87 -11.63
C LEU A 133 13.22 -9.53 -12.06
N ILE A 134 14.23 -8.73 -12.30
CA ILE A 134 15.56 -9.24 -12.63
C ILE A 134 16.09 -10.10 -11.50
N HIS A 135 15.94 -9.67 -10.25
CA HIS A 135 16.35 -10.46 -9.10
C HIS A 135 15.60 -11.78 -8.99
N ILE A 136 14.32 -11.76 -9.23
CA ILE A 136 13.49 -12.97 -9.18
C ILE A 136 13.90 -13.95 -10.26
N SER A 137 14.26 -13.45 -11.43
CA SER A 137 14.61 -14.29 -12.58
C SER A 137 16.06 -14.73 -12.61
N GLU A 138 16.88 -14.38 -11.64
CA GLU A 138 18.26 -14.81 -11.54
C GLU A 138 18.38 -16.00 -10.60
N PRO A 139 18.23 -17.24 -11.09
CA PRO A 139 18.26 -18.41 -10.21
C PRO A 139 19.65 -18.75 -9.71
N THR A 140 20.67 -18.20 -10.31
CA THR A 140 22.05 -18.51 -10.02
C THR A 140 22.67 -17.62 -8.95
N ARG A 141 21.86 -16.80 -8.32
CA ARG A 141 22.40 -15.96 -7.27
C ARG A 141 22.90 -16.81 -6.13
N PRO A 142 24.17 -16.70 -5.83
CA PRO A 142 24.76 -17.49 -4.75
C PRO A 142 24.29 -17.08 -3.38
#